data_313bcacbc72f671f4cf715a87b522da6
#
_entry.id   313bcacbc72f671f4cf715a87b522da6
#
_cell.length_a   1.000
_cell.length_b   1.000
_cell.length_c   1.000
_cell.angle_alpha   90.00
_cell.angle_beta   90.00
_cell.angle_gamma   90.00
#
_symmetry.space_group_name_H-M   'P 1'
#
loop_
_entity.id
_entity.type
_entity.pdbx_description
1 polymer ?
#
loop_
_entity_poly.entity_id
_entity_poly.type
_entity_poly.pdbx_seq_one_letter_code
_entity_poly.pdbx_strand_id
1 'polypeptide(L)'
;MSELIRQGEVLLVPTSGVLFGDRSTVRSHIVGHSESGRHHVLVSDSEFDVIITGDELLVELRDNARLVHRAQSDQHHTLSVSPGTYRVLRKRRYHPIQDSHDYLAD
;
A
#
# COMPACT_ATOMS: atom_id res chain seq x y z
N MET A 1 -5.42 1.03 -16.81
CA MET A 1 -4.71 -0.13 -16.56
C MET A 1 -3.85 0.01 -15.35
N SER A 2 -3.86 -0.97 -14.53
CA SER A 2 -3.12 -0.88 -13.29
C SER A 2 -1.70 -1.38 -13.50
N GLU A 3 -0.77 -0.81 -12.76
CA GLU A 3 0.56 -1.32 -12.85
C GLU A 3 1.18 -1.35 -11.47
N LEU A 4 2.22 -2.11 -11.33
CA LEU A 4 2.91 -2.27 -10.07
C LEU A 4 3.53 -0.97 -9.68
N ILE A 5 3.33 -0.56 -8.44
CA ILE A 5 3.86 0.69 -7.92
C ILE A 5 4.72 0.37 -6.72
N ARG A 6 5.89 0.94 -6.67
CA ARG A 6 6.76 0.74 -5.55
C ARG A 6 7.19 2.07 -4.97
N GLN A 7 7.11 2.21 -3.67
CA GLN A 7 7.59 3.39 -3.00
C GLN A 7 8.27 2.92 -1.72
N GLY A 8 9.57 2.96 -1.70
CA GLY A 8 10.31 2.47 -0.56
C GLY A 8 10.01 1.01 -0.31
N GLU A 9 9.57 0.69 0.88
CA GLU A 9 9.27 -0.68 1.21
C GLU A 9 7.83 -1.05 0.91
N VAL A 10 7.06 -0.17 0.34
CA VAL A 10 5.67 -0.44 0.04
C VAL A 10 5.53 -0.78 -1.43
N LEU A 11 4.79 -1.84 -1.71
CA LEU A 11 4.56 -2.28 -3.06
C LEU A 11 3.07 -2.44 -3.26
N LEU A 12 2.54 -1.83 -4.29
CA LEU A 12 1.14 -2.01 -4.65
C LEU A 12 1.11 -2.91 -5.86
N VAL A 13 0.57 -4.09 -5.71
CA VAL A 13 0.58 -5.08 -6.77
C VAL A 13 -0.82 -5.22 -7.33
N PRO A 14 -1.03 -4.96 -8.61
CA PRO A 14 -2.36 -5.10 -9.16
C PRO A 14 -2.85 -6.53 -8.98
N THR A 15 -4.10 -6.66 -8.62
CA THR A 15 -4.66 -7.97 -8.41
C THR A 15 -6.09 -7.97 -8.92
N SER A 16 -6.67 -9.13 -9.04
CA SER A 16 -8.03 -9.22 -9.50
C SER A 16 -8.69 -10.36 -8.74
N GLY A 17 -9.98 -10.50 -8.91
CA GLY A 17 -10.69 -11.57 -8.25
C GLY A 17 -11.62 -11.01 -7.21
N VAL A 18 -12.22 -11.91 -6.48
CA VAL A 18 -13.18 -11.50 -5.49
C VAL A 18 -12.45 -11.16 -4.22
N LEU A 19 -12.77 -10.05 -3.63
CA LEU A 19 -12.11 -9.61 -2.43
C LEU A 19 -12.98 -9.87 -1.23
N PHE A 20 -12.43 -10.60 -0.28
CA PHE A 20 -13.13 -10.90 0.94
C PHE A 20 -12.38 -10.30 2.10
N GLY A 21 -13.08 -9.92 3.14
CA GLY A 21 -12.46 -9.42 4.35
C GLY A 21 -13.22 -8.24 4.90
N ASP A 22 -12.68 -7.64 5.92
CA ASP A 22 -13.29 -6.48 6.52
C ASP A 22 -13.05 -5.29 5.62
N ARG A 23 -14.11 -4.65 5.20
CA ARG A 23 -14.04 -3.57 4.24
C ARG A 23 -14.38 -2.24 4.89
N SER A 24 -13.58 -1.24 4.60
CA SER A 24 -13.82 0.10 5.08
C SER A 24 -13.70 1.05 3.90
N THR A 25 -14.45 2.11 3.92
CA THR A 25 -14.40 3.10 2.85
C THR A 25 -13.74 4.36 3.40
N VAL A 26 -12.70 4.81 2.75
CA VAL A 26 -11.91 5.93 3.23
C VAL A 26 -11.45 6.78 2.08
N ARG A 27 -10.83 7.90 2.38
CA ARG A 27 -10.19 8.72 1.35
C ARG A 27 -8.70 8.77 1.54
N SER A 28 -8.21 8.26 2.64
CA SER A 28 -6.78 8.13 2.86
C SER A 28 -6.54 6.98 3.80
N HIS A 29 -5.43 6.33 3.65
CA HIS A 29 -5.10 5.19 4.51
C HIS A 29 -3.58 5.03 4.55
N ILE A 30 -3.05 4.82 5.73
CA ILE A 30 -1.63 4.58 5.87
C ILE A 30 -1.37 3.15 5.45
N VAL A 31 -0.59 2.97 4.40
CA VAL A 31 -0.33 1.64 3.90
C VAL A 31 1.04 1.13 4.32
N GLY A 32 1.84 1.95 4.92
CA GLY A 32 3.14 1.50 5.42
C GLY A 32 3.67 2.44 6.47
N HIS A 33 4.29 1.88 7.50
CA HIS A 33 4.90 2.67 8.55
C HIS A 33 6.38 2.41 8.49
N SER A 34 7.16 3.42 8.85
CA SER A 34 8.57 3.18 8.97
C SER A 34 8.96 3.51 10.39
N GLU A 35 10.10 3.02 10.80
CA GLU A 35 10.53 3.24 12.13
C GLU A 35 10.85 4.67 12.41
N SER A 36 11.18 5.42 11.42
CA SER A 36 11.52 6.79 11.63
C SER A 36 10.32 7.69 11.61
N GLY A 37 9.13 7.14 11.61
CA GLY A 37 7.94 7.96 11.63
C GLY A 37 7.49 8.42 10.28
N ARG A 38 8.12 8.00 9.23
CA ARG A 38 7.70 8.37 7.92
C ARG A 38 6.68 7.38 7.47
N HIS A 39 5.57 7.81 6.99
CA HIS A 39 4.51 6.92 6.60
C HIS A 39 4.25 7.01 5.12
N HIS A 40 3.81 5.92 4.55
CA HIS A 40 3.34 5.90 3.19
C HIS A 40 1.82 5.95 3.26
N VAL A 41 1.23 6.94 2.64
CA VAL A 41 -0.20 7.18 2.74
C VAL A 41 -0.81 7.15 1.35
N LEU A 42 -1.86 6.39 1.19
CA LEU A 42 -2.59 6.35 -0.07
C LEU A 42 -3.74 7.32 0.07
N VAL A 43 -3.85 8.26 -0.82
CA VAL A 43 -4.82 9.36 -0.74
C VAL A 43 -5.56 9.48 -2.05
N SER A 44 -6.84 9.68 -2.00
CA SER A 44 -7.61 9.91 -3.21
C SER A 44 -8.63 10.99 -2.96
N ASP A 45 -9.04 11.67 -4.02
CA ASP A 45 -10.10 12.66 -3.89
C ASP A 45 -11.44 11.96 -3.79
N SER A 46 -11.52 10.72 -4.20
CA SER A 46 -12.74 9.96 -4.12
C SER A 46 -12.56 8.89 -3.08
N GLU A 47 -13.64 8.38 -2.56
CA GLU A 47 -13.55 7.33 -1.59
C GLU A 47 -13.05 6.04 -2.22
N PHE A 48 -12.35 5.26 -1.48
CA PHE A 48 -11.91 3.96 -1.94
C PHE A 48 -12.04 2.98 -0.79
N ASP A 49 -12.02 1.70 -1.12
CA ASP A 49 -12.21 0.68 -0.12
C ASP A 49 -10.90 0.06 0.30
N VAL A 50 -10.80 -0.19 1.59
CA VAL A 50 -9.67 -0.89 2.15
C VAL A 50 -10.22 -2.19 2.68
N ILE A 51 -9.64 -3.31 2.27
CA ILE A 51 -10.12 -4.62 2.66
C ILE A 51 -9.01 -5.32 3.40
N ILE A 52 -9.30 -5.77 4.61
CA ILE A 52 -8.34 -6.45 5.42
C ILE A 52 -8.79 -7.88 5.61
N THR A 53 -7.95 -8.81 5.21
CA THR A 53 -8.30 -10.19 5.35
C THR A 53 -7.07 -10.92 5.87
N GLY A 54 -7.12 -11.38 7.11
CA GLY A 54 -5.98 -12.02 7.72
C GLY A 54 -4.83 -11.04 7.78
N ASP A 55 -3.73 -11.43 7.20
CA ASP A 55 -2.57 -10.57 7.17
C ASP A 55 -2.51 -9.72 5.92
N GLU A 56 -3.47 -9.81 5.07
CA GLU A 56 -3.41 -9.11 3.82
C GLU A 56 -4.17 -7.83 3.82
N LEU A 57 -3.65 -6.86 3.09
CA LEU A 57 -4.28 -5.58 2.94
C LEU A 57 -4.49 -5.36 1.46
N LEU A 58 -5.74 -5.09 1.08
CA LEU A 58 -6.05 -4.81 -0.30
C LEU A 58 -6.74 -3.46 -0.38
N VAL A 59 -6.61 -2.80 -1.50
CA VAL A 59 -7.32 -1.55 -1.71
C VAL A 59 -7.99 -1.61 -3.06
N GLU A 60 -9.16 -1.05 -3.15
CA GLU A 60 -9.89 -1.00 -4.39
C GLU A 60 -10.15 0.46 -4.69
N LEU A 61 -9.45 0.98 -5.67
CA LEU A 61 -9.52 2.39 -6.01
C LEU A 61 -10.51 2.60 -7.14
N ARG A 62 -11.43 3.52 -6.94
CA ARG A 62 -12.42 3.83 -7.96
C ARG A 62 -11.95 4.94 -8.84
N ASP A 63 -11.00 5.70 -8.38
CA ASP A 63 -10.52 6.85 -9.11
C ASP A 63 -9.02 6.94 -8.88
N ASN A 64 -8.40 7.89 -9.55
CA ASN A 64 -6.96 8.07 -9.39
C ASN A 64 -6.61 8.40 -7.95
N ALA A 65 -5.49 7.95 -7.52
CA ALA A 65 -5.03 8.18 -6.17
C ALA A 65 -3.55 8.55 -6.20
N ARG A 66 -3.02 8.86 -5.05
CA ARG A 66 -1.62 9.23 -4.93
C ARG A 66 -1.04 8.49 -3.73
N LEU A 67 0.14 7.98 -3.92
CA LEU A 67 0.87 7.35 -2.84
C LEU A 67 1.89 8.37 -2.36
N VAL A 68 1.73 8.85 -1.16
CA VAL A 68 2.53 9.94 -0.63
C VAL A 68 3.43 9.40 0.48
N HIS A 69 4.71 9.71 0.39
CA HIS A 69 5.62 9.30 1.44
C HIS A 69 5.85 10.52 2.31
N ARG A 70 5.32 10.50 3.53
CA ARG A 70 5.42 11.61 4.39
C ARG A 70 6.71 11.57 5.12
N ALA A 71 7.69 12.25 4.59
CA ALA A 71 8.96 12.33 5.22
C ALA A 71 9.05 13.62 5.92
N GLN A 72 9.91 13.70 6.90
CA GLN A 72 10.02 14.83 7.59
C GLN A 72 10.41 15.99 6.81
N SER A 73 11.28 15.91 5.96
CA SER A 73 11.75 16.99 5.21
C SER A 73 11.03 17.24 4.00
N ASP A 74 10.49 16.51 3.39
CA ASP A 74 9.81 16.80 2.32
C ASP A 74 9.51 15.93 1.49
N GLN A 75 9.11 15.82 0.92
CA GLN A 75 8.65 15.30 0.30
C GLN A 75 8.65 14.80 -0.75
N HIS A 76 8.58 14.63 -1.34
CA HIS A 76 8.65 14.28 -2.47
C HIS A 76 8.46 13.11 -2.94
N HIS A 77 8.32 12.38 -3.54
CA HIS A 77 8.12 11.13 -4.07
C HIS A 77 6.66 10.77 -3.98
N THR A 78 5.80 11.57 -4.44
CA THR A 78 4.40 11.23 -4.57
C THR A 78 4.23 10.53 -5.90
N LEU A 79 3.62 9.36 -5.87
CA LEU A 79 3.40 8.59 -7.08
C LEU A 79 1.93 8.51 -7.40
N SER A 80 1.60 8.57 -8.68
CA SER A 80 0.22 8.46 -9.12
C SER A 80 -0.17 7.00 -9.19
N VAL A 81 -1.38 6.69 -8.75
CA VAL A 81 -1.86 5.33 -8.75
C VAL A 81 -3.18 5.30 -9.52
N SER A 82 -3.25 4.50 -10.55
CA SER A 82 -4.45 4.41 -11.37
C SER A 82 -5.54 3.65 -10.66
N PRO A 83 -6.78 3.83 -11.07
CA PRO A 83 -7.86 3.06 -10.47
C PRO A 83 -7.64 1.57 -10.66
N GLY A 84 -8.10 0.79 -9.72
CA GLY A 84 -7.97 -0.64 -9.79
C GLY A 84 -7.84 -1.23 -8.41
N THR A 85 -7.60 -2.51 -8.37
CA THR A 85 -7.48 -3.23 -7.12
C THR A 85 -6.04 -3.64 -6.94
N TYR A 86 -5.52 -3.41 -5.76
CA TYR A 86 -4.13 -3.68 -5.47
C TYR A 86 -3.97 -4.41 -4.17
N ARG A 87 -3.00 -5.30 -4.12
CA ARG A 87 -2.59 -5.90 -2.88
C ARG A 87 -1.43 -5.09 -2.38
N VAL A 88 -1.42 -4.75 -1.12
CA VAL A 88 -0.38 -3.93 -0.54
C VAL A 88 0.61 -4.85 0.17
N LEU A 89 1.85 -4.83 -0.28
CA LEU A 89 2.89 -5.60 0.33
C LEU A 89 3.88 -4.66 0.98
N ARG A 90 4.39 -5.04 2.13
CA ARG A 90 5.35 -4.21 2.83
C ARG A 90 6.57 -5.05 3.11
N LYS A 91 7.72 -4.54 2.77
CA LYS A 91 8.92 -5.25 3.00
C LYS A 91 9.23 -5.26 4.46
N ARG A 92 9.45 -6.43 5.03
CA ARG A 92 9.75 -6.51 6.40
C ARG A 92 11.18 -6.21 6.64
N ARG A 93 11.49 -5.75 7.81
CA ARG A 93 12.83 -5.55 8.16
C ARG A 93 13.53 -6.85 8.20
N TYR A 94 14.71 -6.91 7.73
CA TYR A 94 15.48 -8.13 7.67
C TYR A 94 15.89 -8.59 9.05
N HIS A 95 15.71 -9.83 9.35
CA HIS A 95 16.12 -10.41 10.61
C HIS A 95 17.02 -11.59 10.29
N PRO A 96 18.22 -11.57 10.71
CA PRO A 96 19.14 -12.62 10.33
C PRO A 96 18.73 -13.99 10.77
N ILE A 97 18.01 -14.13 11.84
CA ILE A 97 17.62 -15.41 12.22
C ILE A 97 16.45 -15.90 11.54
N GLN A 98 15.72 -15.12 10.88
CA GLN A 98 14.59 -15.60 10.18
C GLN A 98 14.95 -15.75 8.84
N ASP A 99 14.36 -16.59 8.14
CA ASP A 99 14.73 -16.72 6.91
C ASP A 99 14.18 -15.81 5.99
N SER A 100 14.69 -15.75 4.91
CA SER A 100 14.38 -14.84 3.94
C SER A 100 13.04 -14.92 3.39
N HIS A 101 12.30 -15.88 3.79
CA HIS A 101 10.98 -15.97 3.27
C HIS A 101 10.21 -14.82 3.65
N ASP A 102 10.49 -14.18 4.73
CA ASP A 102 9.66 -13.19 5.17
C ASP A 102 9.40 -12.12 4.21
N TYR A 103 10.30 -11.75 3.40
CA TYR A 103 10.00 -10.67 2.57
C TYR A 103 9.98 -11.01 1.21
N LEU A 104 9.99 -12.20 0.98
CA LEU A 104 9.87 -12.52 -0.29
C LEU A 104 8.66 -12.25 -0.82
N ALA A 105 7.74 -12.04 -0.06
CA ALA A 105 6.53 -11.69 -0.59
C ALA A 105 6.67 -10.42 -1.29
N ASP A 106 7.67 -9.79 -1.12
CA ASP A 106 7.79 -8.62 -1.85
C ASP A 106 8.18 -8.75 -3.17
#